data_e239eaa19c8ff2bc830a7399281036de
#
_entry.id   e239eaa19c8ff2bc830a7399281036de
#
_cell.length_a   1.000
_cell.length_b   1.000
_cell.length_c   1.000
_cell.angle_alpha   90.00
_cell.angle_beta   90.00
_cell.angle_gamma   90.00
#
_symmetry.space_group_name_H-M   'P 1'
#
loop_
_entity.id
_entity.type
_entity.pdbx_description
1 polymer ?
#
loop_
_entity_poly.entity_id
_entity_poly.type
_entity_poly.pdbx_seq_one_letter_code
_entity_poly.pdbx_strand_id
1 'polypeptide(L)'
;MELKIERVIETVLYVNDIERAAAFYQQVLQLPAMVANDRFRAYNISDQSVLLLFVAGDSLNGAHYPEGYIPPHDGSGPQHLGLAVSKAQLPLWEQQLAEHGVEIEGRMRWEQGAESIYFRDPDGHLLELVTPGIWANY
;
A
#
# COMPACT_ATOMS: atom_id res chain seq x y z
N MET A 1 -24.06 20.57 -13.64
CA MET A 1 -23.39 19.80 -12.57
C MET A 1 -21.91 19.66 -12.91
N GLU A 2 -21.04 20.03 -11.99
CA GLU A 2 -19.61 19.81 -12.17
C GLU A 2 -19.25 18.34 -11.97
N LEU A 3 -18.36 17.85 -12.83
CA LEU A 3 -17.78 16.52 -12.65
C LEU A 3 -16.67 16.59 -11.61
N LYS A 4 -16.65 15.63 -10.70
CA LYS A 4 -15.67 15.60 -9.62
C LYS A 4 -15.22 14.18 -9.33
N ILE A 5 -13.90 13.98 -9.29
CA ILE A 5 -13.33 12.77 -8.73
C ILE A 5 -13.20 12.99 -7.23
N GLU A 6 -13.81 12.13 -6.45
CA GLU A 6 -13.88 12.31 -4.99
C GLU A 6 -12.59 11.91 -4.30
N ARG A 7 -11.96 10.79 -4.73
CA ARG A 7 -10.74 10.26 -4.11
C ARG A 7 -10.20 9.09 -4.91
N VAL A 8 -9.01 8.63 -4.53
CA VAL A 8 -8.50 7.33 -4.96
C VAL A 8 -9.12 6.29 -4.02
N ILE A 9 -9.94 5.37 -4.58
CA ILE A 9 -10.62 4.36 -3.76
C ILE A 9 -9.78 3.11 -3.58
N GLU A 10 -9.02 2.70 -4.59
CA GLU A 10 -8.18 1.52 -4.52
C GLU A 10 -6.83 1.75 -5.18
N THR A 11 -5.80 1.15 -4.58
CA THR A 11 -4.42 1.17 -5.07
C THR A 11 -3.97 -0.28 -5.18
N VAL A 12 -3.21 -0.60 -6.24
CA VAL A 12 -2.78 -1.98 -6.51
C VAL A 12 -1.26 -2.07 -6.43
N LEU A 13 -0.78 -3.11 -5.77
CA LEU A 13 0.61 -3.56 -5.87
C LEU A 13 0.62 -4.99 -6.38
N TYR A 14 1.58 -5.30 -7.26
CA TYR A 14 1.75 -6.64 -7.81
C TYR A 14 2.86 -7.36 -7.05
N VAL A 15 2.58 -8.60 -6.62
CA VAL A 15 3.49 -9.38 -5.78
C VAL A 15 3.72 -10.75 -6.40
N ASN A 16 4.83 -11.39 -6.06
CA ASN A 16 5.18 -12.70 -6.61
C ASN A 16 4.60 -13.86 -5.77
N ASP A 17 4.51 -13.66 -4.46
CA ASP A 17 4.01 -14.67 -3.52
C ASP A 17 3.00 -14.00 -2.60
N ILE A 18 1.72 -14.35 -2.79
CA ILE A 18 0.63 -13.67 -2.07
C ILE A 18 0.67 -13.95 -0.56
N GLU A 19 1.08 -15.15 -0.13
CA GLU A 19 1.16 -15.48 1.29
C GLU A 19 2.27 -14.70 1.98
N ARG A 20 3.42 -14.58 1.34
CA ARG A 20 4.55 -13.81 1.85
C ARG A 20 4.19 -12.33 1.95
N ALA A 21 3.58 -11.78 0.90
CA ALA A 21 3.14 -10.40 0.91
C ALA A 21 2.08 -10.15 1.99
N ALA A 22 1.09 -11.05 2.08
CA ALA A 22 0.04 -10.94 3.09
C ALA A 22 0.59 -10.92 4.51
N ALA A 23 1.57 -11.77 4.81
CA ALA A 23 2.20 -11.79 6.12
C ALA A 23 2.81 -10.42 6.46
N PHE A 24 3.48 -9.79 5.51
CA PHE A 24 4.06 -8.47 5.71
C PHE A 24 2.99 -7.40 5.98
N TYR A 25 2.00 -7.29 5.09
CA TYR A 25 1.00 -6.23 5.22
C TYR A 25 0.11 -6.40 6.44
N GLN A 26 -0.15 -7.63 6.86
CA GLN A 26 -0.95 -7.90 8.05
C GLN A 26 -0.16 -7.77 9.35
N GLN A 27 1.07 -8.28 9.39
CA GLN A 27 1.86 -8.32 10.65
C GLN A 27 2.68 -7.06 10.84
N VAL A 28 3.35 -6.54 9.81
CA VAL A 28 4.20 -5.36 9.93
C VAL A 28 3.36 -4.09 9.88
N LEU A 29 2.50 -3.94 8.87
CA LEU A 29 1.68 -2.75 8.70
C LEU A 29 0.33 -2.83 9.43
N GLN A 30 -0.01 -3.98 10.00
CA GLN A 30 -1.22 -4.19 10.80
C GLN A 30 -2.51 -3.83 10.05
N LEU A 31 -2.55 -4.09 8.75
CA LEU A 31 -3.71 -3.79 7.93
C LEU A 31 -4.76 -4.89 8.06
N PRO A 32 -6.03 -4.54 8.35
CA PRO A 32 -7.09 -5.53 8.42
C PRO A 32 -7.48 -6.02 7.02
N ALA A 33 -7.51 -7.33 6.85
CA ALA A 33 -7.91 -7.94 5.59
C ALA A 33 -9.43 -7.89 5.43
N MET A 34 -9.88 -7.44 4.27
CA MET A 34 -11.29 -7.43 3.87
C MET A 34 -11.64 -8.60 2.98
N VAL A 35 -10.71 -8.97 2.09
CA VAL A 35 -10.83 -10.12 1.19
C VAL A 35 -9.50 -10.85 1.17
N ALA A 36 -9.58 -12.19 1.24
CA ALA A 36 -8.41 -13.05 1.17
C ALA A 36 -8.75 -14.33 0.40
N ASN A 37 -8.07 -14.55 -0.73
CA ASN A 37 -8.16 -15.78 -1.51
C ASN A 37 -6.81 -16.07 -2.17
N ASP A 38 -6.72 -17.10 -2.99
CA ASP A 38 -5.45 -17.52 -3.59
C ASP A 38 -4.90 -16.54 -4.65
N ARG A 39 -5.73 -15.62 -5.13
CA ARG A 39 -5.40 -14.73 -6.22
C ARG A 39 -5.07 -13.32 -5.77
N PHE A 40 -5.74 -12.81 -4.74
CA PHE A 40 -5.53 -11.45 -4.29
C PHE A 40 -5.90 -11.25 -2.83
N ARG A 41 -5.48 -10.10 -2.30
CA ARG A 41 -5.85 -9.60 -0.97
C ARG A 41 -6.36 -8.19 -1.11
N ALA A 42 -7.34 -7.83 -0.29
CA ALA A 42 -7.82 -6.46 -0.16
C ALA A 42 -7.70 -6.05 1.30
N TYR A 43 -7.03 -4.94 1.55
CA TYR A 43 -6.81 -4.40 2.89
C TYR A 43 -7.49 -3.06 3.06
N ASN A 44 -8.11 -2.86 4.21
CA ASN A 44 -8.64 -1.56 4.58
C ASN A 44 -7.48 -0.64 4.98
N ILE A 45 -7.31 0.46 4.25
CA ILE A 45 -6.33 1.48 4.61
C ILE A 45 -6.99 2.53 5.51
N SER A 46 -8.21 2.94 5.16
CA SER A 46 -9.01 3.90 5.91
C SER A 46 -10.46 3.70 5.48
N ASP A 47 -11.36 4.47 6.03
CA ASP A 47 -12.78 4.39 5.68
C ASP A 47 -13.06 4.56 4.19
N GLN A 48 -12.10 5.07 3.44
CA GLN A 48 -12.32 5.48 2.06
C GLN A 48 -11.26 5.00 1.09
N SER A 49 -10.40 4.06 1.50
CA SER A 49 -9.30 3.60 0.66
C SER A 49 -8.95 2.14 0.92
N VAL A 50 -8.64 1.43 -0.14
CA VAL A 50 -8.33 0.00 -0.13
C VAL A 50 -7.00 -0.23 -0.82
N LEU A 51 -6.16 -1.09 -0.25
CA LEU A 51 -4.97 -1.60 -0.91
C LEU A 51 -5.25 -3.00 -1.41
N LEU A 52 -5.02 -3.22 -2.70
CA LEU A 52 -5.15 -4.53 -3.34
C LEU A 52 -3.77 -5.09 -3.64
N LEU A 53 -3.56 -6.36 -3.32
CA LEU A 53 -2.38 -7.11 -3.74
C LEU A 53 -2.84 -8.17 -4.74
N PHE A 54 -2.25 -8.14 -5.93
CA PHE A 54 -2.48 -9.15 -6.97
C PHE A 54 -1.18 -9.89 -7.26
N VAL A 55 -1.29 -11.18 -7.53
CA VAL A 55 -0.14 -11.94 -8.02
C VAL A 55 0.21 -11.46 -9.42
N ALA A 56 1.48 -11.07 -9.62
CA ALA A 56 1.96 -10.62 -10.92
C ALA A 56 1.74 -11.71 -11.97
N GLY A 57 1.20 -11.30 -13.12
CA GLY A 57 0.90 -12.21 -14.22
C GLY A 57 -0.46 -12.90 -14.16
N ASP A 58 -1.17 -12.86 -13.04
CA ASP A 58 -2.45 -13.58 -12.90
C ASP A 58 -3.66 -12.84 -13.48
N SER A 59 -3.50 -11.57 -13.84
CA SER A 59 -4.59 -10.74 -14.34
C SER A 59 -4.46 -10.38 -15.83
N LEU A 60 -3.63 -11.11 -16.55
CA LEU A 60 -3.32 -10.82 -17.95
C LEU A 60 -4.50 -11.03 -18.92
N ASN A 61 -5.48 -11.83 -18.54
CA ASN A 61 -6.63 -12.15 -19.41
C ASN A 61 -7.91 -11.43 -18.96
N GLY A 62 -7.82 -10.57 -17.96
CA GLY A 62 -9.01 -9.95 -17.38
C GLY A 62 -9.87 -10.93 -16.61
N ALA A 63 -11.08 -10.52 -16.24
CA ALA A 63 -12.02 -11.35 -15.50
C ALA A 63 -13.42 -11.16 -16.05
N HIS A 64 -14.08 -12.27 -16.38
CA HIS A 64 -15.44 -12.27 -16.91
C HIS A 64 -16.40 -12.81 -15.83
N TYR A 65 -17.43 -12.03 -15.56
CA TYR A 65 -18.48 -12.38 -14.59
C TYR A 65 -19.85 -12.21 -15.23
N PRO A 66 -20.92 -12.81 -14.69
CA PRO A 66 -22.27 -12.56 -15.19
C PRO A 66 -22.64 -11.06 -15.20
N GLU A 67 -22.08 -10.31 -14.25
CA GLU A 67 -22.35 -8.87 -14.12
C GLU A 67 -21.53 -8.02 -15.07
N GLY A 68 -20.47 -8.56 -15.66
CA GLY A 68 -19.65 -7.74 -16.57
C GLY A 68 -18.23 -8.26 -16.73
N TYR A 69 -17.37 -7.37 -17.21
CA TYR A 69 -15.99 -7.71 -17.55
C TYR A 69 -15.02 -6.71 -16.95
N ILE A 70 -13.96 -7.23 -16.32
CA ILE A 70 -12.83 -6.44 -15.86
C ILE A 70 -11.67 -6.65 -16.83
N PRO A 71 -11.18 -5.60 -17.49
CA PRO A 71 -10.05 -5.72 -18.42
C PRO A 71 -8.77 -6.20 -17.73
N PRO A 72 -7.81 -6.72 -18.52
CA PRO A 72 -6.53 -7.15 -17.97
C PRO A 72 -5.73 -5.99 -17.39
N HIS A 73 -4.96 -6.32 -16.37
CA HIS A 73 -3.99 -5.41 -15.78
C HIS A 73 -2.80 -6.22 -15.24
N ASP A 74 -1.65 -5.58 -15.11
CA ASP A 74 -0.45 -6.21 -14.61
C ASP A 74 0.57 -5.15 -14.21
N GLY A 75 1.63 -5.57 -13.54
CA GLY A 75 2.75 -4.72 -13.19
C GLY A 75 3.98 -5.52 -12.83
N SER A 76 5.14 -4.90 -12.95
CA SER A 76 6.42 -5.52 -12.62
C SER A 76 7.39 -4.45 -12.13
N GLY A 77 8.46 -4.90 -11.45
CA GLY A 77 9.44 -4.01 -10.88
C GLY A 77 9.01 -3.38 -9.56
N PRO A 78 9.94 -2.69 -8.88
CA PRO A 78 9.62 -2.03 -7.62
C PRO A 78 8.73 -0.82 -7.83
N GLN A 79 7.61 -0.80 -7.13
CA GLN A 79 6.63 0.29 -7.18
C GLN A 79 6.76 1.14 -5.92
N HIS A 80 6.06 2.26 -5.86
CA HIS A 80 6.13 3.15 -4.71
C HIS A 80 4.73 3.48 -4.19
N LEU A 81 4.58 3.39 -2.85
CA LEU A 81 3.33 3.70 -2.18
C LEU A 81 3.62 4.51 -0.92
N GLY A 82 2.98 5.67 -0.79
CA GLY A 82 3.03 6.49 0.41
C GLY A 82 1.77 6.32 1.24
N LEU A 83 1.94 6.12 2.55
CA LEU A 83 0.86 5.95 3.50
C LEU A 83 0.95 7.03 4.58
N ALA A 84 -0.16 7.66 4.85
CA ALA A 84 -0.25 8.73 5.84
C ALA A 84 -0.27 8.17 7.26
N VAL A 85 0.56 8.73 8.12
CA VAL A 85 0.56 8.42 9.55
C VAL A 85 0.64 9.71 10.34
N SER A 86 0.18 9.71 11.59
CA SER A 86 0.31 10.88 12.44
C SER A 86 1.76 11.06 12.89
N LYS A 87 2.12 12.32 13.15
CA LYS A 87 3.45 12.64 13.66
C LYS A 87 3.72 11.94 15.00
N ALA A 88 2.72 11.86 15.86
CA ALA A 88 2.85 11.21 17.15
C ALA A 88 3.13 9.71 17.02
N GLN A 89 2.62 9.05 15.99
CA GLN A 89 2.80 7.62 15.80
C GLN A 89 4.07 7.25 15.02
N LEU A 90 4.71 8.18 14.36
CA LEU A 90 5.89 7.86 13.57
C LEU A 90 6.98 7.13 14.35
N PRO A 91 7.36 7.55 15.57
CA PRO A 91 8.34 6.78 16.36
C PRO A 91 7.88 5.37 16.72
N LEU A 92 6.58 5.16 16.89
CA LEU A 92 6.02 3.84 17.17
C LEU A 92 6.12 2.94 15.92
N TRP A 93 5.92 3.51 14.74
CA TRP A 93 6.13 2.80 13.48
C TRP A 93 7.59 2.42 13.27
N GLU A 94 8.52 3.29 13.61
CA GLU A 94 9.94 2.97 13.56
C GLU A 94 10.28 1.78 14.45
N GLN A 95 9.71 1.74 15.66
CA GLN A 95 9.88 0.63 16.57
C GLN A 95 9.26 -0.66 16.01
N GLN A 96 8.06 -0.58 15.46
CA GLN A 96 7.36 -1.70 14.83
C GLN A 96 8.19 -2.31 13.69
N LEU A 97 8.73 -1.48 12.82
CA LEU A 97 9.61 -1.92 11.73
C LEU A 97 10.85 -2.64 12.27
N ALA A 98 11.50 -2.06 13.27
CA ALA A 98 12.69 -2.65 13.88
C ALA A 98 12.38 -4.02 14.53
N GLU A 99 11.27 -4.14 15.21
CA GLU A 99 10.84 -5.39 15.86
C GLU A 99 10.57 -6.51 14.84
N HIS A 100 10.19 -6.14 13.63
CA HIS A 100 9.96 -7.11 12.54
C HIS A 100 11.15 -7.25 11.59
N GLY A 101 12.30 -6.69 11.96
CA GLY A 101 13.52 -6.80 11.16
C GLY A 101 13.46 -6.05 9.84
N VAL A 102 12.61 -5.04 9.72
CA VAL A 102 12.48 -4.23 8.50
C VAL A 102 13.39 -3.01 8.61
N GLU A 103 14.36 -2.91 7.70
CA GLU A 103 15.30 -1.81 7.67
C GLU A 103 14.65 -0.53 7.14
N ILE A 104 14.88 0.59 7.81
CA ILE A 104 14.56 1.91 7.27
C ILE A 104 15.69 2.30 6.34
N GLU A 105 15.37 2.34 5.04
CA GLU A 105 16.36 2.55 3.98
C GLU A 105 16.65 4.04 3.75
N GLY A 106 15.70 4.90 4.09
CA GLY A 106 15.85 6.35 3.92
C GLY A 106 14.93 7.14 4.83
N ARG A 107 15.28 8.41 5.03
CA ARG A 107 14.51 9.35 5.83
C ARG A 107 14.52 10.70 5.14
N MET A 108 13.39 11.41 5.19
CA MET A 108 13.29 12.77 4.68
C MET A 108 12.65 13.67 5.74
N ARG A 109 13.14 14.89 5.79
CA ARG A 109 12.53 15.97 6.54
C ARG A 109 12.17 17.07 5.54
N TRP A 110 10.87 17.32 5.42
CA TRP A 110 10.33 18.24 4.43
C TRP A 110 10.22 19.66 5.01
N GLU A 111 10.20 20.68 4.15
CA GLU A 111 10.20 22.10 4.57
C GLU A 111 9.10 22.46 5.56
N GLN A 112 7.90 21.90 5.40
CA GLN A 112 6.74 22.19 6.24
C GLN A 112 6.68 21.34 7.50
N GLY A 113 7.78 20.68 7.86
CA GLY A 113 7.86 19.87 9.07
C GLY A 113 7.36 18.45 8.92
N ALA A 114 6.91 18.05 7.75
CA ALA A 114 6.58 16.66 7.48
C ALA A 114 7.84 15.79 7.52
N GLU A 115 7.67 14.54 7.94
CA GLU A 115 8.75 13.57 7.97
C GLU A 115 8.32 12.32 7.24
N SER A 116 9.25 11.70 6.52
CA SER A 116 9.02 10.43 5.83
C SER A 116 10.08 9.42 6.23
N ILE A 117 9.65 8.16 6.35
CA ILE A 117 10.55 7.01 6.44
C ILE A 117 10.22 6.05 5.30
N TYR A 118 11.27 5.45 4.74
CA TYR A 118 11.19 4.59 3.56
C TYR A 118 11.71 3.20 3.89
N PHE A 119 11.00 2.18 3.42
CA PHE A 119 11.38 0.78 3.63
C PHE A 119 10.83 -0.08 2.49
N ARG A 120 11.22 -1.34 2.43
CA ARG A 120 10.80 -2.26 1.36
C ARG A 120 9.86 -3.33 1.88
N ASP A 121 8.87 -3.67 1.06
CA ASP A 121 8.08 -4.88 1.28
C ASP A 121 8.85 -6.11 0.72
N PRO A 122 8.33 -7.35 0.89
CA PRO A 122 9.03 -8.53 0.42
C PRO A 122 9.30 -8.60 -1.09
N ASP A 123 8.55 -7.85 -1.89
CA ASP A 123 8.73 -7.79 -3.34
C ASP A 123 9.62 -6.62 -3.79
N GLY A 124 10.17 -5.87 -2.85
CA GLY A 124 11.04 -4.74 -3.14
C GLY A 124 10.30 -3.44 -3.43
N HIS A 125 8.99 -3.39 -3.23
CA HIS A 125 8.25 -2.14 -3.37
C HIS A 125 8.71 -1.14 -2.32
N LEU A 126 8.91 0.10 -2.72
CA LEU A 126 9.31 1.17 -1.82
C LEU A 126 8.07 1.74 -1.14
N LEU A 127 7.97 1.50 0.16
CA LEU A 127 6.90 2.03 0.99
C LEU A 127 7.39 3.25 1.75
N GLU A 128 6.49 4.18 1.95
CA GLU A 128 6.77 5.41 2.68
C GLU A 128 5.68 5.62 3.73
N LEU A 129 6.08 5.88 4.96
CA LEU A 129 5.17 6.42 5.97
C LEU A 129 5.49 7.90 6.09
N VAL A 130 4.48 8.74 5.91
CA VAL A 130 4.67 10.20 5.84
C VAL A 130 3.66 10.92 6.72
N THR A 131 4.17 11.92 7.44
CA THR A 131 3.37 12.76 8.33
C THR A 131 2.80 13.97 7.59
N PRO A 132 1.78 14.66 8.15
CA PRO A 132 1.18 15.83 7.50
C PRO A 132 2.19 16.94 7.22
N GLY A 133 1.96 17.68 6.16
CA GLY A 133 2.73 18.85 5.75
C GLY A 133 3.54 18.65 4.48
N ILE A 134 3.53 17.46 3.91
CA ILE A 134 4.28 17.20 2.66
C ILE A 134 3.59 17.82 1.44
N TRP A 135 2.27 17.76 1.39
CA TRP A 135 1.49 18.28 0.27
C TRP A 135 0.53 19.38 0.73
N ALA A 136 0.10 20.24 -0.19
CA ALA A 136 -0.82 21.33 0.14
C ALA A 136 -2.15 20.86 0.76
N ASN A 137 -2.55 19.62 0.47
CA ASN A 137 -3.79 19.02 0.97
C ASN A 137 -3.57 17.99 2.10
N TYR A 138 -2.36 17.88 2.56
CA TYR A 138 -2.04 16.97 3.66
C TYR A 138 -0.91 17.50 4.58
#